data_5d7da7674674d021d6d4c19e1975971b
#
_entry.id   5d7da7674674d021d6d4c19e1975971b
#
_cell.length_a   1.000
_cell.length_b   1.000
_cell.length_c   1.000
_cell.angle_alpha   90.00
_cell.angle_beta   90.00
_cell.angle_gamma   90.00
#
_symmetry.space_group_name_H-M   'P 1'
#
loop_
_entity.id
_entity.type
_entity.pdbx_description
1 polymer ?
#
loop_
_entity_poly.entity_id
_entity_poly.type
_entity_poly.pdbx_seq_one_letter_code
_entity_poly.pdbx_strand_id
1 'polypeptide(L)'
;MLEELFTYTRLQDGEYRMELEQIDLAKCVYDTVFSFYDDFQQRGIEPKADFCDGHLYITANEEAVRRTLQNLIRNALVHGKEKIVLELQRADGEAVFRCSNDTEHPEEIDMEQVFSRFYKADSARTHTSAGLGLSIARGLVERMGGRIRAELEENIFSVDVVFKLHC
;
A
#
# COMPACT_ATOMS: atom_id res chain seq x y z
N MET A 1 8.01 13.59 -6.14
CA MET A 1 7.35 13.58 -7.48
C MET A 1 8.27 13.04 -8.59
N LEU A 2 9.45 13.63 -8.82
CA LEU A 2 10.41 13.12 -9.82
C LEU A 2 10.85 11.67 -9.54
N GLU A 3 11.09 11.31 -8.30
CA GLU A 3 11.48 9.96 -7.90
C GLU A 3 10.39 8.92 -8.17
N GLU A 4 9.11 9.26 -7.96
CA GLU A 4 7.98 8.40 -8.28
C GLU A 4 7.86 8.18 -9.80
N LEU A 5 8.01 9.25 -10.58
CA LEU A 5 7.99 9.16 -12.04
C LEU A 5 9.14 8.30 -12.57
N PHE A 6 10.35 8.46 -12.02
CA PHE A 6 11.52 7.64 -12.36
C PHE A 6 11.29 6.16 -12.04
N THR A 7 10.78 5.87 -10.87
CA THR A 7 10.46 4.49 -10.47
C THR A 7 9.42 3.88 -11.39
N TYR A 8 8.38 4.64 -11.67
CA TYR A 8 7.33 4.20 -12.58
C TYR A 8 7.88 3.88 -13.98
N THR A 9 8.69 4.76 -14.56
CA THR A 9 9.31 4.56 -15.89
C THR A 9 10.18 3.29 -15.90
N ARG A 10 11.03 3.10 -14.90
CA ARG A 10 11.87 1.89 -14.78
C ARG A 10 11.05 0.60 -14.62
N LEU A 11 9.91 0.68 -13.95
CA LEU A 11 8.98 -0.45 -13.84
C LEU A 11 8.37 -0.81 -15.21
N GLN A 12 8.06 0.18 -16.04
CA GLN A 12 7.50 -0.04 -17.38
C GLN A 12 8.52 -0.61 -18.36
N ASP A 13 9.73 -0.10 -18.34
CA ASP A 13 10.80 -0.49 -19.26
C ASP A 13 11.41 -1.88 -18.96
N GLY A 14 10.94 -2.55 -17.90
CA GLY A 14 11.47 -3.83 -17.48
C GLY A 14 12.87 -3.77 -16.87
N GLU A 15 13.45 -2.58 -16.74
CA GLU A 15 14.80 -2.34 -16.22
C GLU A 15 14.87 -2.36 -14.68
N TYR A 16 13.72 -2.36 -14.00
CA TYR A 16 13.69 -2.43 -12.55
C TYR A 16 14.09 -3.83 -12.08
N ARG A 17 15.39 -4.04 -11.94
CA ARG A 17 15.93 -5.26 -11.36
C ARG A 17 15.84 -5.19 -9.85
N MET A 18 15.29 -6.22 -9.23
CA MET A 18 15.28 -6.41 -7.80
C MET A 18 15.73 -7.84 -7.46
N GLU A 19 16.59 -7.94 -6.48
CA GLU A 19 16.96 -9.22 -5.91
C GLU A 19 15.89 -9.63 -4.89
N LEU A 20 15.39 -10.86 -5.02
CA LEU A 20 14.42 -11.42 -4.11
C LEU A 20 15.15 -12.29 -3.08
N GLU A 21 14.86 -12.06 -1.82
CA GLU A 21 15.42 -12.79 -0.69
C GLU A 21 14.33 -13.14 0.32
N GLN A 22 14.64 -13.99 1.26
CA GLN A 22 13.74 -14.26 2.37
C GLN A 22 13.76 -13.08 3.34
N ILE A 23 12.60 -12.44 3.49
CA ILE A 23 12.40 -11.31 4.41
C ILE A 23 11.27 -11.59 5.38
N ASP A 24 11.25 -10.90 6.51
CA ASP A 24 10.15 -10.91 7.46
C ASP A 24 9.20 -9.75 7.17
N LEU A 25 8.05 -10.08 6.57
CA LEU A 25 7.02 -9.08 6.25
C LEU A 25 6.48 -8.40 7.51
N ALA A 26 6.29 -9.14 8.61
CA ALA A 26 5.80 -8.57 9.86
C ALA A 26 6.74 -7.46 10.35
N LYS A 27 8.04 -7.71 10.34
CA LYS A 27 9.04 -6.70 10.69
C LYS A 27 8.96 -5.47 9.77
N CYS A 28 8.86 -5.68 8.45
CA CYS A 28 8.74 -4.57 7.49
C CYS A 28 7.49 -3.72 7.76
N VAL A 29 6.35 -4.36 8.08
CA VAL A 29 5.11 -3.67 8.43
C VAL A 29 5.28 -2.84 9.70
N TYR A 30 5.78 -3.43 10.78
CA TYR A 30 6.00 -2.72 12.05
C TYR A 30 6.93 -1.50 11.87
N ASP A 31 8.08 -1.69 11.23
CA ASP A 31 9.07 -0.62 11.01
C ASP A 31 8.47 0.51 10.15
N THR A 32 7.71 0.16 9.11
CA THR A 32 7.09 1.14 8.22
C THR A 32 5.98 1.91 8.93
N VAL A 33 5.07 1.23 9.62
CA VAL A 33 3.98 1.88 10.36
C VAL A 33 4.54 2.82 11.43
N PHE A 34 5.57 2.39 12.15
CA PHE A 34 6.24 3.22 13.15
C PHE A 34 6.87 4.48 12.53
N SER A 35 7.41 4.39 11.32
CA SER A 35 7.98 5.55 10.62
C SER A 35 6.95 6.63 10.27
N PHE A 36 5.67 6.30 10.24
CA PHE A 36 4.55 7.25 10.00
C PHE A 36 3.91 7.81 11.28
N TYR A 37 4.49 7.53 12.45
CA TYR A 37 3.92 7.99 13.72
C TYR A 37 3.66 9.50 13.74
N ASP A 38 4.64 10.30 13.34
CA ASP A 38 4.52 11.76 13.31
C ASP A 38 3.48 12.23 12.28
N ASP A 39 3.39 11.57 11.12
CA ASP A 39 2.39 11.89 10.10
C ASP A 39 0.97 11.63 10.61
N PHE A 40 0.74 10.52 11.30
CA PHE A 40 -0.55 10.25 11.95
C PHE A 40 -0.89 11.29 13.00
N GLN A 41 0.06 11.67 13.85
CA GLN A 41 -0.14 12.71 14.86
C GLN A 41 -0.47 14.06 14.23
N GLN A 42 0.22 14.47 13.18
CA GLN A 42 -0.04 15.73 12.47
C GLN A 42 -1.43 15.76 11.85
N ARG A 43 -1.91 14.62 11.36
CA ARG A 43 -3.27 14.48 10.82
C ARG A 43 -4.35 14.33 11.90
N GLY A 44 -3.96 14.11 13.15
CA GLY A 44 -4.90 13.83 14.24
C GLY A 44 -5.63 12.50 14.09
N ILE A 45 -5.05 11.54 13.35
CA ILE A 45 -5.62 10.21 13.12
C ILE A 45 -4.83 9.20 13.95
N GLU A 46 -5.52 8.44 14.80
CA GLU A 46 -4.95 7.29 15.48
C GLU A 46 -5.31 6.02 14.69
N PRO A 47 -4.34 5.40 13.99
CA PRO A 47 -4.62 4.22 13.19
C PRO A 47 -4.94 3.03 14.09
N LYS A 48 -5.94 2.26 13.71
CA LYS A 48 -6.22 0.95 14.31
C LYS A 48 -5.30 -0.07 13.69
N ALA A 49 -4.45 -0.71 14.48
CA ALA A 49 -3.54 -1.74 14.01
C ALA A 49 -3.95 -3.11 14.60
N ASP A 50 -4.17 -4.09 13.73
CA ASP A 50 -4.44 -5.48 14.09
C ASP A 50 -3.46 -6.38 13.32
N PHE A 51 -2.37 -6.74 13.99
CA PHE A 51 -1.29 -7.51 13.40
C PHE A 51 -1.19 -8.87 14.09
N CYS A 52 -1.20 -9.93 13.28
CA CYS A 52 -1.00 -11.28 13.80
C CYS A 52 0.38 -11.44 14.44
N ASP A 53 0.47 -12.26 15.46
CA ASP A 53 1.70 -12.56 16.16
C ASP A 53 2.69 -13.36 15.31
N GLY A 54 3.98 -13.14 15.57
CA GLY A 54 5.07 -13.90 15.01
C GLY A 54 5.63 -13.37 13.71
N HIS A 55 6.52 -14.15 13.13
CA HIS A 55 7.22 -13.82 11.89
C HIS A 55 6.42 -14.30 10.68
N LEU A 56 6.43 -13.51 9.62
CA LEU A 56 5.83 -13.84 8.32
C LEU A 56 6.91 -13.79 7.25
N TYR A 57 7.58 -14.91 7.02
CA TYR A 57 8.64 -14.99 6.02
C TYR A 57 8.06 -15.12 4.62
N ILE A 58 8.48 -14.23 3.73
CA ILE A 58 8.14 -14.22 2.31
C ILE A 58 9.39 -14.10 1.46
N THR A 59 9.33 -14.45 0.20
CA THR A 59 10.39 -14.19 -0.77
C THR A 59 10.08 -12.91 -1.51
N ALA A 60 10.80 -11.84 -1.21
CA ALA A 60 10.55 -10.51 -1.76
C ALA A 60 11.83 -9.65 -1.70
N ASN A 61 11.74 -8.42 -2.19
CA ASN A 61 12.76 -7.40 -2.00
C ASN A 61 12.32 -6.45 -0.88
N GLU A 62 13.13 -6.31 0.16
CA GLU A 62 12.76 -5.54 1.37
C GLU A 62 12.46 -4.08 1.05
N GLU A 63 13.28 -3.43 0.22
CA GLU A 63 13.07 -2.03 -0.18
C GLU A 63 11.77 -1.85 -0.98
N ALA A 64 11.48 -2.75 -1.91
CA ALA A 64 10.25 -2.72 -2.71
C ALA A 64 9.01 -2.96 -1.83
N VAL A 65 9.09 -3.85 -0.83
CA VAL A 65 8.02 -4.05 0.16
C VAL A 65 7.81 -2.78 0.98
N ARG A 66 8.86 -2.18 1.53
CA ARG A 66 8.75 -0.92 2.29
C ARG A 66 8.12 0.18 1.46
N ARG A 67 8.53 0.34 0.21
CA ARG A 67 7.98 1.34 -0.71
C ARG A 67 6.50 1.09 -1.01
N THR A 68 6.13 -0.16 -1.18
CA THR A 68 4.72 -0.56 -1.33
C THR A 68 3.90 -0.13 -0.11
N LEU A 69 4.33 -0.52 1.09
CA LEU A 69 3.66 -0.18 2.34
C LEU A 69 3.56 1.35 2.54
N GLN A 70 4.64 2.08 2.28
CA GLN A 70 4.65 3.55 2.35
C GLN A 70 3.63 4.18 1.40
N ASN A 71 3.52 3.67 0.17
CA ASN A 71 2.55 4.17 -0.80
C ASN A 71 1.11 3.93 -0.32
N LEU A 72 0.81 2.76 0.26
CA LEU A 72 -0.51 2.47 0.80
C LEU A 72 -0.86 3.34 2.01
N ILE A 73 0.05 3.48 2.97
CA ILE A 73 -0.18 4.28 4.17
C ILE A 73 -0.31 5.76 3.81
N ARG A 74 0.56 6.26 2.92
CA ARG A 74 0.47 7.64 2.44
C ARG A 74 -0.84 7.92 1.71
N ASN A 75 -1.29 6.97 0.88
CA ASN A 75 -2.60 7.06 0.23
C ASN A 75 -3.75 7.14 1.25
N ALA A 76 -3.72 6.29 2.28
CA ALA A 76 -4.71 6.33 3.35
C ALA A 76 -4.67 7.64 4.15
N LEU A 77 -3.48 8.19 4.43
CA LEU A 77 -3.33 9.49 5.11
C LEU A 77 -3.84 10.67 4.27
N VAL A 78 -3.68 10.63 2.96
CA VAL A 78 -4.13 11.71 2.06
C VAL A 78 -5.64 11.68 1.87
N HIS A 79 -6.23 10.49 1.71
CA HIS A 79 -7.63 10.31 1.34
C HIS A 79 -8.54 9.93 2.51
N GLY A 80 -7.99 9.41 3.60
CA GLY A 80 -8.73 9.10 4.80
C GLY A 80 -9.19 10.37 5.52
N LYS A 81 -10.42 10.34 6.03
CA LYS A 81 -11.00 11.46 6.77
C LYS A 81 -10.67 11.36 8.27
N GLU A 82 -11.09 10.29 8.91
CA GLU A 82 -10.97 10.09 10.36
C GLU A 82 -10.44 8.71 10.75
N LYS A 83 -10.60 7.71 9.87
CA LYS A 83 -10.32 6.32 10.18
C LYS A 83 -9.28 5.72 9.25
N ILE A 84 -8.26 5.13 9.85
CA ILE A 84 -7.31 4.27 9.15
C ILE A 84 -7.21 2.97 9.93
N VAL A 85 -7.31 1.85 9.22
CA VAL A 85 -7.16 0.50 9.79
C VAL A 85 -6.06 -0.21 9.04
N LEU A 86 -5.11 -0.76 9.78
CA LEU A 86 -3.98 -1.52 9.26
C LEU A 86 -4.04 -2.93 9.83
N GLU A 87 -4.12 -3.91 8.97
CA GLU A 87 -4.23 -5.33 9.36
C GLU A 87 -3.12 -6.14 8.71
N LEU A 88 -2.55 -7.06 9.46
CA LEU A 88 -1.61 -8.04 8.94
C LEU A 88 -2.03 -9.42 9.43
N GLN A 89 -2.37 -10.29 8.51
CA GLN A 89 -2.94 -11.59 8.81
C GLN A 89 -2.23 -12.72 8.06
N ARG A 90 -2.28 -13.90 8.65
CA ARG A 90 -1.89 -15.15 8.01
C ARG A 90 -3.16 -15.92 7.67
N ALA A 91 -3.35 -16.26 6.41
CA ALA A 91 -4.50 -17.04 5.94
C ALA A 91 -4.07 -17.96 4.79
N ASP A 92 -4.41 -19.26 4.89
CA ASP A 92 -4.24 -20.24 3.82
C ASP A 92 -2.84 -20.30 3.16
N GLY A 93 -1.79 -20.14 3.98
CA GLY A 93 -0.40 -20.15 3.49
C GLY A 93 0.04 -18.83 2.86
N GLU A 94 -0.73 -17.78 3.05
CA GLU A 94 -0.44 -16.44 2.57
C GLU A 94 -0.34 -15.44 3.72
N ALA A 95 0.43 -14.39 3.51
CA ALA A 95 0.44 -13.19 4.33
C ALA A 95 -0.36 -12.11 3.61
N VAL A 96 -1.30 -11.51 4.31
CA VAL A 96 -2.17 -10.44 3.78
C VAL A 96 -1.96 -9.19 4.63
N PHE A 97 -1.48 -8.12 4.00
CA PHE A 97 -1.49 -6.79 4.59
C PHE A 97 -2.65 -5.99 3.98
N ARG A 98 -3.55 -5.50 4.84
CA ARG A 98 -4.67 -4.64 4.45
C ARG A 98 -4.51 -3.25 5.03
N CYS A 99 -4.63 -2.25 4.17
CA CYS A 99 -4.68 -0.85 4.55
C CYS A 99 -6.04 -0.28 4.13
N SER A 100 -6.82 0.17 5.10
CA SER A 100 -8.18 0.68 4.89
C SER A 100 -8.31 2.10 5.42
N ASN A 101 -9.08 2.92 4.73
CA ASN A 101 -9.46 4.25 5.20
C ASN A 101 -10.91 4.56 4.85
N ASP A 102 -11.55 5.41 5.66
CA ASP A 102 -12.83 5.99 5.29
C ASP A 102 -12.64 7.03 4.17
N THR A 103 -13.66 7.22 3.37
CA THR A 103 -13.68 8.27 2.34
C THR A 103 -14.97 9.09 2.42
N GLU A 104 -14.87 10.36 2.13
CA GLU A 104 -16.01 11.28 2.15
C GLU A 104 -16.87 11.17 0.90
N HIS A 105 -16.25 10.84 -0.24
CA HIS A 105 -16.89 10.77 -1.55
C HIS A 105 -16.64 9.42 -2.24
N PRO A 106 -17.24 8.32 -1.71
CA PRO A 106 -17.04 6.99 -2.30
C PRO A 106 -17.57 6.90 -3.74
N GLU A 107 -18.59 7.69 -4.08
CA GLU A 107 -19.20 7.77 -5.42
C GLU A 107 -18.25 8.32 -6.51
N GLU A 108 -17.21 9.03 -6.12
CA GLU A 108 -16.20 9.59 -7.04
C GLU A 108 -15.05 8.61 -7.35
N ILE A 109 -15.00 7.48 -6.64
CA ILE A 109 -13.93 6.49 -6.81
C ILE A 109 -14.28 5.52 -7.93
N ASP A 110 -13.57 5.61 -9.03
CA ASP A 110 -13.65 4.61 -10.10
C ASP A 110 -12.72 3.44 -9.80
N MET A 111 -13.30 2.33 -9.31
CA MET A 111 -12.57 1.14 -8.90
C MET A 111 -11.82 0.45 -10.06
N GLU A 112 -12.23 0.66 -11.31
CA GLU A 112 -11.51 0.16 -12.49
C GLU A 112 -10.22 0.93 -12.75
N GLN A 113 -10.13 2.16 -12.27
CA GLN A 113 -9.04 3.09 -12.52
C GLN A 113 -8.10 3.31 -11.32
N VAL A 114 -8.41 2.79 -10.12
CA VAL A 114 -7.63 3.10 -8.90
C VAL A 114 -6.15 2.75 -9.00
N PHE A 115 -5.78 1.76 -9.81
CA PHE A 115 -4.39 1.39 -10.08
C PHE A 115 -3.83 2.01 -11.37
N SER A 116 -4.62 2.83 -12.06
CA SER A 116 -4.18 3.51 -13.29
C SER A 116 -3.27 4.69 -12.96
N ARG A 117 -2.37 4.98 -13.89
CA ARG A 117 -1.48 6.14 -13.82
C ARG A 117 -2.26 7.44 -13.75
N PHE A 118 -1.78 8.36 -12.91
CA PHE A 118 -2.33 9.72 -12.80
C PHE A 118 -3.83 9.75 -12.46
N TYR A 119 -4.39 8.59 -12.06
CA TYR A 119 -5.77 8.57 -11.61
C TYR A 119 -5.90 9.29 -10.27
N LYS A 120 -6.87 10.17 -10.20
CA LYS A 120 -7.33 10.82 -8.97
C LYS A 120 -8.84 10.95 -9.06
N ALA A 121 -9.54 10.60 -7.98
CA ALA A 121 -10.93 10.97 -7.82
C ALA A 121 -11.09 12.50 -7.88
N ASP A 122 -12.24 12.98 -8.29
CA ASP A 122 -12.46 14.43 -8.55
C ASP A 122 -12.16 15.30 -7.32
N SER A 123 -12.55 14.86 -6.14
CA SER A 123 -12.24 15.53 -4.86
C SER A 123 -10.74 15.57 -4.53
N ALA A 124 -9.96 14.65 -5.06
CA ALA A 124 -8.52 14.54 -4.80
C ALA A 124 -7.65 15.38 -5.76
N ARG A 125 -8.24 16.03 -6.74
CA ARG A 125 -7.49 16.84 -7.74
C ARG A 125 -6.76 18.03 -7.15
N THR A 126 -7.15 18.49 -5.98
CA THR A 126 -6.52 19.61 -5.24
C THR A 126 -5.24 19.19 -4.50
N HIS A 127 -5.00 17.90 -4.31
CA HIS A 127 -3.81 17.40 -3.65
C HIS A 127 -2.61 17.33 -4.61
N THR A 128 -1.43 17.68 -4.10
CA THR A 128 -0.17 17.77 -4.87
C THR A 128 0.44 16.42 -5.28
N SER A 129 -0.18 15.30 -4.95
CA SER A 129 0.30 13.97 -5.34
C SER A 129 0.14 13.71 -6.84
N ALA A 130 1.07 12.98 -7.44
CA ALA A 130 1.05 12.69 -8.88
C ALA A 130 0.01 11.63 -9.30
N GLY A 131 -0.67 10.95 -8.37
CA GLY A 131 -1.58 9.84 -8.68
C GLY A 131 -0.84 8.56 -9.15
N LEU A 132 0.41 8.40 -8.72
CA LEU A 132 1.26 7.26 -9.10
C LEU A 132 1.42 6.21 -8.00
N GLY A 133 1.06 6.53 -6.75
CA GLY A 133 1.36 5.68 -5.58
C GLY A 133 0.80 4.26 -5.70
N LEU A 134 -0.47 4.10 -6.03
CA LEU A 134 -1.09 2.78 -6.17
C LEU A 134 -0.61 2.04 -7.42
N SER A 135 -0.35 2.72 -8.52
CA SER A 135 0.20 2.09 -9.73
C SER A 135 1.63 1.58 -9.51
N ILE A 136 2.45 2.32 -8.76
CA ILE A 136 3.80 1.88 -8.35
C ILE A 136 3.70 0.68 -7.41
N ALA A 137 2.84 0.74 -6.40
CA ALA A 137 2.63 -0.37 -5.47
C ALA A 137 2.24 -1.65 -6.22
N ARG A 138 1.32 -1.57 -7.16
CA ARG A 138 0.93 -2.70 -8.00
C ARG A 138 2.10 -3.25 -8.81
N GLY A 139 2.84 -2.40 -9.49
CA GLY A 139 3.99 -2.81 -10.29
C GLY A 139 5.08 -3.52 -9.47
N LEU A 140 5.37 -3.03 -8.25
CA LEU A 140 6.32 -3.64 -7.33
C LEU A 140 5.83 -5.00 -6.82
N VAL A 141 4.58 -5.08 -6.35
CA VAL A 141 3.99 -6.31 -5.82
C VAL A 141 3.95 -7.41 -6.88
N GLU A 142 3.48 -7.11 -8.09
CA GLU A 142 3.40 -8.08 -9.19
C GLU A 142 4.78 -8.60 -9.60
N ARG A 143 5.80 -7.74 -9.62
CA ARG A 143 7.20 -8.16 -9.90
C ARG A 143 7.79 -9.06 -8.81
N MET A 144 7.33 -8.96 -7.59
CA MET A 144 7.71 -9.86 -6.49
C MET A 144 6.88 -11.15 -6.46
N GLY A 145 5.97 -11.35 -7.42
CA GLY A 145 5.08 -12.52 -7.47
C GLY A 145 3.91 -12.47 -6.48
N GLY A 146 3.67 -11.31 -5.87
CA GLY A 146 2.52 -11.05 -5.01
C GLY A 146 1.28 -10.61 -5.80
N ARG A 147 0.21 -10.36 -5.09
CA ARG A 147 -1.04 -9.82 -5.62
C ARG A 147 -1.46 -8.58 -4.84
N ILE A 148 -2.05 -7.64 -5.54
CA ILE A 148 -2.65 -6.44 -4.94
C ILE A 148 -4.08 -6.29 -5.46
N ARG A 149 -4.99 -5.91 -4.59
CA ARG A 149 -6.39 -5.65 -4.94
C ARG A 149 -6.93 -4.49 -4.12
N ALA A 150 -7.91 -3.80 -4.65
CA ALA A 150 -8.64 -2.76 -3.96
C ALA A 150 -10.12 -3.14 -3.84
N GLU A 151 -10.75 -2.68 -2.80
CA GLU A 151 -12.15 -2.88 -2.49
C GLU A 151 -12.76 -1.60 -1.94
N LEU A 152 -13.97 -1.31 -2.32
CA LEU A 152 -14.75 -0.21 -1.78
C LEU A 152 -16.06 -0.78 -1.24
N GLU A 153 -16.24 -0.72 0.05
CA GLU A 153 -17.44 -1.18 0.74
C GLU A 153 -18.03 -0.02 1.52
N GLU A 154 -19.23 0.40 1.12
CA GLU A 154 -19.86 1.63 1.61
C GLU A 154 -18.94 2.85 1.44
N ASN A 155 -18.35 3.35 2.51
CA ASN A 155 -17.42 4.47 2.50
C ASN A 155 -15.99 4.06 2.95
N ILE A 156 -15.69 2.77 2.99
CA ILE A 156 -14.38 2.25 3.34
C ILE A 156 -13.65 1.77 2.08
N PHE A 157 -12.56 2.43 1.77
CA PHE A 157 -11.64 2.02 0.72
C PHE A 157 -10.50 1.20 1.31
N SER A 158 -10.28 0.00 0.80
CA SER A 158 -9.28 -0.93 1.30
C SER A 158 -8.36 -1.39 0.17
N VAL A 159 -7.08 -1.55 0.48
CA VAL A 159 -6.10 -2.16 -0.43
C VAL A 159 -5.42 -3.31 0.29
N ASP A 160 -5.46 -4.49 -0.35
CA ASP A 160 -4.79 -5.71 0.12
C ASP A 160 -3.54 -5.98 -0.70
N VAL A 161 -2.46 -6.30 -0.02
CA VAL A 161 -1.24 -6.87 -0.59
C VAL A 161 -1.06 -8.27 -0.07
N VAL A 162 -0.90 -9.23 -0.97
CA VAL A 162 -0.86 -10.66 -0.65
C VAL A 162 0.42 -11.28 -1.17
N PHE A 163 1.15 -11.95 -0.28
CA PHE A 163 2.32 -12.75 -0.61
C PHE A 163 2.17 -14.18 -0.11
N LYS A 164 2.72 -15.13 -0.84
CA LYS A 164 2.86 -16.51 -0.34
C LYS A 164 3.88 -16.54 0.80
N LEU A 165 3.51 -17.25 1.86
CA LEU A 165 4.45 -17.51 2.95
C LEU A 165 5.54 -18.49 2.47
N HIS A 166 6.75 -18.24 2.91
CA HIS A 166 7.86 -19.17 2.74
C HIS A 166 7.66 -20.35 3.69
N CYS A 167 7.68 -21.52 3.14
CA CYS A 167 7.55 -22.77 3.92
C CYS A 167 8.85 -23.07 4.68
#